data_3508799b6025def856866dfbc3a65462
#
_entry.id   3508799b6025def856866dfbc3a65462
#
_cell.length_a   1.000
_cell.length_b   1.000
_cell.length_c   1.000
_cell.angle_alpha   90.00
_cell.angle_beta   90.00
_cell.angle_gamma   90.00
#
_symmetry.space_group_name_H-M   'P 1'
#
loop_
_entity.id
_entity.type
_entity.pdbx_description
1 polymer ?
#
loop_
_entity_poly.entity_id
_entity_poly.type
_entity_poly.pdbx_seq_one_letter_code
_entity_poly.pdbx_strand_id
1 'polypeptide(L)'
;MRFWLRTEEMALEEMVQRLNAVSKHTDEIMHQDIVPLCAADIQDQLKKRFAYLSGGRGQDGSPVITFPDYPAFSEIPDKEFQNVMTYLTSIPSLQDAGIGFILVIDRRRDKWTSVKASVLRIAASFPANLQLVLVLRPTGFFQRTLSDIAFKFNRDDFKMKVPVIMLSSVPDLHGYIDKSQLTEDLGGTLDYCHSRWLCQRTAIESFALMVKQTAQMLQSFGTELAETELPNDVQSTSSVLCAHTEKKDKAKEDLRLALKEGHSVLESLRELQAEGSEPSVNQDQLDNQATVQRLLAQLNETEAAFDEFWAKHQQKLEQCLQLRHFEQGFREVSGPGWSRQPP
;
A
#
# COMPACT_ATOMS: atom_id res chain seq x y z
N MET A 1 -0.66 -15.09 41.19
CA MET A 1 -0.58 -15.85 39.92
C MET A 1 -1.77 -15.56 38.96
N ARG A 2 -3.05 -15.83 39.31
CA ARG A 2 -4.21 -15.55 38.42
C ARG A 2 -4.37 -14.07 37.99
N PHE A 3 -4.02 -13.11 38.81
CA PHE A 3 -4.09 -11.68 38.50
C PHE A 3 -3.07 -11.27 37.41
N TRP A 4 -1.84 -11.79 37.50
CA TRP A 4 -0.77 -11.52 36.55
C TRP A 4 -1.02 -12.16 35.18
N LEU A 5 -1.54 -13.39 35.11
CA LEU A 5 -1.94 -14.04 33.87
C LEU A 5 -2.98 -13.19 33.12
N ARG A 6 -3.96 -12.64 33.82
CA ARG A 6 -5.02 -11.81 33.23
C ARG A 6 -4.50 -10.48 32.68
N THR A 7 -3.50 -9.86 33.34
CA THR A 7 -2.90 -8.60 32.85
C THR A 7 -2.00 -8.80 31.65
N GLU A 8 -1.31 -9.93 31.55
CA GLU A 8 -0.50 -10.30 30.39
C GLU A 8 -1.41 -10.64 29.20
N GLU A 9 -2.48 -11.42 29.41
CA GLU A 9 -3.48 -11.70 28.37
C GLU A 9 -4.11 -10.42 27.80
N MET A 10 -4.49 -9.46 28.63
CA MET A 10 -5.04 -8.18 28.17
C MET A 10 -4.03 -7.37 27.35
N ALA A 11 -2.76 -7.34 27.72
CA ALA A 11 -1.72 -6.64 26.97
C ALA A 11 -1.43 -7.32 25.62
N LEU A 12 -1.46 -8.65 25.59
CA LEU A 12 -1.34 -9.44 24.36
C LEU A 12 -2.52 -9.16 23.42
N GLU A 13 -3.75 -9.16 23.92
CA GLU A 13 -4.95 -8.84 23.14
C GLU A 13 -4.86 -7.46 22.52
N GLU A 14 -4.44 -6.44 23.28
CA GLU A 14 -4.25 -5.09 22.78
C GLU A 14 -3.19 -5.02 21.68
N MET A 15 -2.04 -5.67 21.89
CA MET A 15 -0.98 -5.75 20.90
C MET A 15 -1.48 -6.43 19.61
N VAL A 16 -2.18 -7.55 19.72
CA VAL A 16 -2.73 -8.28 18.56
C VAL A 16 -3.77 -7.43 17.82
N GLN A 17 -4.63 -6.70 18.51
CA GLN A 17 -5.59 -5.79 17.87
C GLN A 17 -4.89 -4.70 17.05
N ARG A 18 -3.81 -4.09 17.59
CA ARG A 18 -3.02 -3.08 16.88
C ARG A 18 -2.31 -3.66 15.66
N LEU A 19 -1.71 -4.85 15.80
CA LEU A 19 -1.06 -5.56 14.68
C LEU A 19 -2.05 -5.91 13.57
N ASN A 20 -3.26 -6.33 13.91
CA ASN A 20 -4.33 -6.60 12.95
C ASN A 20 -4.76 -5.31 12.21
N ALA A 21 -4.80 -4.17 12.89
CA ALA A 21 -5.10 -2.89 12.28
C ALA A 21 -3.99 -2.47 11.30
N VAL A 22 -2.71 -2.69 11.64
CA VAL A 22 -1.57 -2.45 10.74
C VAL A 22 -1.66 -3.36 9.51
N SER A 23 -1.89 -4.67 9.71
CA SER A 23 -2.00 -5.63 8.61
C SER A 23 -3.13 -5.26 7.65
N LYS A 24 -4.30 -4.92 8.18
CA LYS A 24 -5.44 -4.49 7.36
C LYS A 24 -5.11 -3.26 6.52
N HIS A 25 -4.43 -2.25 7.08
CA HIS A 25 -4.03 -1.05 6.34
C HIS A 25 -2.98 -1.35 5.26
N THR A 26 -1.99 -2.20 5.56
CA THR A 26 -1.01 -2.60 4.55
C THR A 26 -1.66 -3.40 3.43
N ASP A 27 -2.64 -4.25 3.74
CA ASP A 27 -3.41 -5.00 2.75
C ASP A 27 -4.27 -4.07 1.87
N GLU A 28 -4.86 -3.00 2.45
CA GLU A 28 -5.56 -1.96 1.69
C GLU A 28 -4.63 -1.23 0.70
N ILE A 29 -3.38 -0.93 1.09
CA ILE A 29 -2.38 -0.30 0.22
C ILE A 29 -1.90 -1.25 -0.88
N MET A 30 -1.73 -2.52 -0.54
CA MET A 30 -1.21 -3.56 -1.43
C MET A 30 -2.30 -4.24 -2.25
N HIS A 31 -3.59 -3.95 -2.01
CA HIS A 31 -4.78 -4.53 -2.67
C HIS A 31 -4.75 -6.06 -2.78
N GLN A 32 -4.48 -6.75 -1.67
CA GLN A 32 -4.10 -8.16 -1.60
C GLN A 32 -5.24 -9.18 -1.65
N ASP A 33 -6.19 -9.09 -2.57
CA ASP A 33 -7.09 -10.23 -2.76
C ASP A 33 -6.66 -11.19 -3.88
N ILE A 34 -5.77 -10.77 -4.78
CA ILE A 34 -5.25 -11.64 -5.86
C ILE A 34 -3.85 -11.17 -6.26
N VAL A 35 -2.78 -11.89 -5.89
CA VAL A 35 -1.38 -11.64 -6.25
C VAL A 35 -1.03 -10.16 -6.46
N PRO A 36 -0.53 -9.46 -5.45
CA PRO A 36 -0.27 -8.03 -5.52
C PRO A 36 0.82 -7.74 -6.53
N LEU A 37 0.49 -6.98 -7.59
CA LEU A 37 1.47 -6.35 -8.45
C LEU A 37 1.97 -5.09 -7.74
N CYS A 38 3.26 -5.05 -7.42
CA CYS A 38 3.93 -3.84 -6.95
C CYS A 38 4.55 -3.08 -8.13
N ALA A 39 4.75 -1.77 -7.98
CA ALA A 39 5.46 -0.97 -8.97
C ALA A 39 6.83 -1.55 -9.32
N ALA A 40 7.53 -2.10 -8.32
CA ALA A 40 8.84 -2.75 -8.51
C ALA A 40 8.77 -3.96 -9.45
N ASP A 41 7.70 -4.77 -9.39
CA ASP A 41 7.54 -5.99 -10.19
C ASP A 41 7.36 -5.70 -11.68
N ILE A 42 6.76 -4.56 -12.01
CA ILE A 42 6.45 -4.15 -13.38
C ILE A 42 7.10 -2.82 -13.76
N GLN A 43 8.19 -2.46 -13.10
CA GLN A 43 8.85 -1.18 -13.28
C GLN A 43 9.19 -0.87 -14.74
N ASP A 44 9.70 -1.84 -15.49
CA ASP A 44 10.06 -1.66 -16.89
C ASP A 44 8.83 -1.46 -17.80
N GLN A 45 7.69 -2.06 -17.42
CA GLN A 45 6.43 -1.87 -18.12
C GLN A 45 5.86 -0.47 -17.84
N LEU A 46 5.91 -0.01 -16.58
CA LEU A 46 5.48 1.33 -16.18
C LEU A 46 6.35 2.43 -16.81
N LYS A 47 7.67 2.22 -16.93
CA LYS A 47 8.59 3.17 -17.60
C LYS A 47 8.22 3.45 -19.05
N LYS A 48 7.55 2.53 -19.74
CA LYS A 48 7.07 2.75 -21.13
C LYS A 48 6.06 3.89 -21.22
N ARG A 49 5.38 4.23 -20.14
CA ARG A 49 4.40 5.34 -20.04
C ARG A 49 3.32 5.30 -21.13
N PHE A 50 2.88 4.14 -21.58
CA PHE A 50 1.77 4.03 -22.52
C PHE A 50 0.39 4.28 -21.89
N ALA A 51 0.32 4.24 -20.56
CA ALA A 51 -0.78 4.69 -19.73
C ALA A 51 -0.22 5.17 -18.39
N TYR A 52 -0.90 6.15 -17.77
CA TYR A 52 -0.52 6.66 -16.46
C TYR A 52 -1.69 7.21 -15.66
N LEU A 53 -1.54 7.24 -14.35
CA LEU A 53 -2.43 7.86 -13.38
C LEU A 53 -1.72 9.10 -12.82
N SER A 54 -2.23 10.29 -13.14
CA SER A 54 -1.61 11.57 -12.75
C SER A 54 -2.09 12.11 -11.41
N GLY A 55 -3.13 11.50 -10.82
CA GLY A 55 -3.83 12.01 -9.64
C GLY A 55 -4.96 12.97 -9.95
N GLY A 56 -5.20 13.28 -11.22
CA GLY A 56 -6.33 14.10 -11.65
C GLY A 56 -7.68 13.41 -11.43
N ARG A 57 -8.72 14.19 -11.23
CA ARG A 57 -10.09 13.75 -10.96
C ARG A 57 -11.09 14.42 -11.90
N GLY A 58 -12.15 13.69 -12.27
CA GLY A 58 -13.36 14.26 -12.86
C GLY A 58 -14.13 15.13 -11.86
N GLN A 59 -15.17 15.81 -12.33
CA GLN A 59 -16.01 16.68 -11.50
C GLN A 59 -16.71 15.95 -10.35
N ASP A 60 -16.95 14.67 -10.50
CA ASP A 60 -17.59 13.77 -9.54
C ASP A 60 -16.59 12.98 -8.65
N GLY A 61 -15.28 13.26 -8.80
CA GLY A 61 -14.22 12.56 -8.09
C GLY A 61 -13.66 11.34 -8.82
N SER A 62 -14.15 11.00 -10.01
CA SER A 62 -13.66 9.85 -10.80
C SER A 62 -12.17 9.97 -11.11
N PRO A 63 -11.36 8.94 -10.83
CA PRO A 63 -9.94 8.94 -11.19
C PRO A 63 -9.73 8.99 -12.70
N VAL A 64 -8.74 9.76 -13.15
CA VAL A 64 -8.41 9.93 -14.57
C VAL A 64 -7.19 9.12 -14.94
N ILE A 65 -7.34 8.14 -15.85
CA ILE A 65 -6.22 7.43 -16.48
C ILE A 65 -6.00 7.99 -17.88
N THR A 66 -4.77 8.40 -18.18
CA THR A 66 -4.37 8.95 -19.46
C THR A 66 -3.57 7.94 -20.27
N PHE A 67 -3.96 7.74 -21.53
CA PHE A 67 -3.21 7.04 -22.57
C PHE A 67 -2.60 8.08 -23.49
N PRO A 68 -1.34 8.47 -23.29
CA PRO A 68 -0.69 9.48 -24.10
C PRO A 68 -0.46 9.00 -25.52
N ASP A 69 0.00 9.91 -26.37
CA ASP A 69 0.53 9.54 -27.69
C ASP A 69 1.70 8.55 -27.53
N TYR A 70 1.48 7.31 -28.00
CA TYR A 70 2.46 6.23 -27.92
C TYR A 70 2.49 5.48 -29.27
N PRO A 71 3.48 5.74 -30.14
CA PRO A 71 3.49 5.20 -31.49
C PRO A 71 3.47 3.67 -31.58
N ALA A 72 4.12 2.98 -30.63
CA ALA A 72 4.18 1.53 -30.57
C ALA A 72 3.04 0.90 -29.74
N PHE A 73 1.88 1.59 -29.59
CA PHE A 73 0.79 1.10 -28.73
C PHE A 73 0.25 -0.26 -29.14
N SER A 74 0.19 -0.55 -30.45
CA SER A 74 -0.23 -1.84 -30.99
C SER A 74 0.75 -2.99 -30.75
N GLU A 75 2.02 -2.66 -30.45
CA GLU A 75 3.09 -3.61 -30.24
C GLU A 75 3.23 -4.04 -28.76
N ILE A 76 2.53 -3.38 -27.85
CA ILE A 76 2.56 -3.72 -26.42
C ILE A 76 1.98 -5.13 -26.22
N PRO A 77 2.73 -6.07 -25.62
CA PRO A 77 2.21 -7.40 -25.30
C PRO A 77 0.96 -7.33 -24.42
N ASP A 78 -0.02 -8.21 -24.64
CA ASP A 78 -1.27 -8.20 -23.89
C ASP A 78 -1.07 -8.39 -22.38
N LYS A 79 -0.11 -9.22 -21.99
CA LYS A 79 0.24 -9.42 -20.58
C LYS A 79 0.77 -8.13 -19.92
N GLU A 80 1.65 -7.41 -20.60
CA GLU A 80 2.17 -6.13 -20.09
C GLU A 80 1.04 -5.09 -19.98
N PHE A 81 0.19 -5.03 -21.00
CA PHE A 81 -0.96 -4.14 -21.00
C PHE A 81 -1.88 -4.46 -19.80
N GLN A 82 -2.20 -5.73 -19.58
CA GLN A 82 -3.01 -6.17 -18.45
C GLN A 82 -2.37 -5.84 -17.11
N ASN A 83 -1.07 -6.12 -16.93
CA ASN A 83 -0.34 -5.82 -15.70
C ASN A 83 -0.44 -4.34 -15.35
N VAL A 84 -0.16 -3.45 -16.32
CA VAL A 84 -0.21 -2.00 -16.10
C VAL A 84 -1.65 -1.55 -15.79
N MET A 85 -2.67 -2.07 -16.50
CA MET A 85 -4.06 -1.71 -16.22
C MET A 85 -4.50 -2.18 -14.84
N THR A 86 -4.21 -3.42 -14.47
CA THR A 86 -4.53 -3.97 -13.15
C THR A 86 -3.85 -3.13 -12.06
N TYR A 87 -2.58 -2.79 -12.24
CA TYR A 87 -1.84 -1.97 -11.29
C TYR A 87 -2.42 -0.55 -11.15
N LEU A 88 -2.60 0.18 -12.26
CA LEU A 88 -3.12 1.55 -12.22
C LEU A 88 -4.54 1.64 -11.64
N THR A 89 -5.39 0.66 -11.90
CA THR A 89 -6.75 0.64 -11.37
C THR A 89 -6.83 0.21 -9.91
N SER A 90 -5.76 -0.39 -9.37
CA SER A 90 -5.68 -0.76 -7.95
C SER A 90 -5.18 0.38 -7.03
N ILE A 91 -4.60 1.46 -7.57
CA ILE A 91 -4.03 2.56 -6.77
C ILE A 91 -5.08 3.42 -6.07
N PRO A 92 -6.17 3.90 -6.76
CA PRO A 92 -7.19 4.70 -6.09
C PRO A 92 -7.91 3.89 -5.00
N SER A 93 -8.45 4.58 -4.00
CA SER A 93 -9.23 3.95 -2.95
C SER A 93 -10.42 3.16 -3.54
N LEU A 94 -10.90 2.15 -2.80
CA LEU A 94 -12.09 1.39 -3.22
C LEU A 94 -13.32 2.31 -3.43
N GLN A 95 -13.40 3.40 -2.68
CA GLN A 95 -14.45 4.40 -2.83
C GLN A 95 -14.32 5.13 -4.18
N ASP A 96 -13.13 5.62 -4.53
CA ASP A 96 -12.87 6.31 -5.78
C ASP A 96 -13.01 5.38 -6.99
N ALA A 97 -12.46 4.17 -6.91
CA ALA A 97 -12.62 3.14 -7.93
C ALA A 97 -14.09 2.73 -8.13
N GLY A 98 -14.90 2.78 -7.08
CA GLY A 98 -16.35 2.50 -7.10
C GLY A 98 -17.14 3.53 -7.90
N ILE A 99 -16.72 4.79 -7.97
CA ILE A 99 -17.31 5.85 -8.82
C ILE A 99 -17.15 5.46 -10.31
N GLY A 100 -16.02 4.86 -10.65
CA GLY A 100 -15.62 4.51 -12.00
C GLY A 100 -14.57 5.47 -12.57
N PHE A 101 -13.82 5.00 -13.56
CA PHE A 101 -12.69 5.72 -14.15
C PHE A 101 -13.10 6.54 -15.37
N ILE A 102 -12.46 7.69 -15.53
CA ILE A 102 -12.46 8.44 -16.79
C ILE A 102 -11.17 8.14 -17.55
N LEU A 103 -11.28 7.73 -18.80
CA LEU A 103 -10.14 7.52 -19.69
C LEU A 103 -9.96 8.70 -20.63
N VAL A 104 -8.75 9.22 -20.71
CA VAL A 104 -8.33 10.20 -21.71
C VAL A 104 -7.36 9.53 -22.66
N ILE A 105 -7.75 9.37 -23.92
CA ILE A 105 -6.96 8.65 -24.94
C ILE A 105 -6.48 9.66 -25.98
N ASP A 106 -5.20 10.00 -25.95
CA ASP A 106 -4.60 10.91 -26.93
C ASP A 106 -4.14 10.15 -28.18
N ARG A 107 -4.81 10.41 -29.28
CA ARG A 107 -4.52 9.84 -30.60
C ARG A 107 -4.48 10.92 -31.68
N ARG A 108 -4.13 12.14 -31.29
CA ARG A 108 -4.07 13.29 -32.24
C ARG A 108 -3.06 13.08 -33.38
N ARG A 109 -2.04 12.27 -33.18
CA ARG A 109 -0.97 11.98 -34.18
C ARG A 109 -1.16 10.64 -34.88
N ASP A 110 -2.17 9.84 -34.50
CA ASP A 110 -2.42 8.51 -35.05
C ASP A 110 -3.21 8.56 -36.37
N LYS A 111 -3.14 7.45 -37.11
CA LYS A 111 -4.07 7.19 -38.23
C LYS A 111 -5.42 6.75 -37.65
N TRP A 112 -6.52 7.13 -38.32
CA TRP A 112 -7.87 6.82 -37.86
C TRP A 112 -8.12 5.31 -37.61
N THR A 113 -7.59 4.44 -38.46
CA THR A 113 -7.69 2.99 -38.31
C THR A 113 -7.05 2.49 -37.00
N SER A 114 -5.92 3.10 -36.61
CA SER A 114 -5.23 2.82 -35.37
C SER A 114 -6.02 3.30 -34.14
N VAL A 115 -6.71 4.46 -34.26
CA VAL A 115 -7.56 5.00 -33.18
C VAL A 115 -8.64 3.99 -32.78
N LYS A 116 -9.37 3.44 -33.77
CA LYS A 116 -10.43 2.45 -33.52
C LYS A 116 -9.86 1.21 -32.82
N ALA A 117 -8.76 0.66 -33.31
CA ALA A 117 -8.11 -0.52 -32.74
C ALA A 117 -7.65 -0.28 -31.30
N SER A 118 -7.03 0.89 -31.03
CA SER A 118 -6.56 1.26 -29.68
C SER A 118 -7.72 1.39 -28.70
N VAL A 119 -8.79 2.09 -29.07
CA VAL A 119 -9.96 2.27 -28.20
C VAL A 119 -10.63 0.92 -27.91
N LEU A 120 -10.78 0.05 -28.92
CA LEU A 120 -11.34 -1.29 -28.72
C LEU A 120 -10.48 -2.13 -27.79
N ARG A 121 -9.16 -2.12 -27.96
CA ARG A 121 -8.25 -2.85 -27.11
C ARG A 121 -8.32 -2.39 -25.63
N ILE A 122 -8.27 -1.07 -25.42
CA ILE A 122 -8.38 -0.48 -24.09
C ILE A 122 -9.72 -0.89 -23.46
N ALA A 123 -10.81 -0.70 -24.19
CA ALA A 123 -12.14 -1.00 -23.72
C ALA A 123 -12.35 -2.47 -23.36
N ALA A 124 -11.82 -3.39 -24.18
CA ALA A 124 -11.98 -4.84 -23.96
C ALA A 124 -11.16 -5.38 -22.79
N SER A 125 -10.05 -4.69 -22.42
CA SER A 125 -9.08 -5.17 -21.43
C SER A 125 -9.06 -4.36 -20.14
N PHE A 126 -9.95 -3.36 -19.99
CA PHE A 126 -9.98 -2.52 -18.79
C PHE A 126 -10.63 -3.28 -17.62
N PRO A 127 -9.91 -3.46 -16.50
CA PRO A 127 -10.34 -4.39 -15.44
C PRO A 127 -11.34 -3.79 -14.44
N ALA A 128 -11.57 -2.46 -14.48
CA ALA A 128 -12.41 -1.75 -13.51
C ALA A 128 -13.64 -1.10 -14.17
N ASN A 129 -14.50 -0.49 -13.36
CA ASN A 129 -15.67 0.23 -13.86
C ASN A 129 -15.23 1.49 -14.62
N LEU A 130 -15.79 1.68 -15.81
CA LEU A 130 -15.62 2.88 -16.62
C LEU A 130 -16.85 3.77 -16.51
N GLN A 131 -16.64 5.07 -16.38
CA GLN A 131 -17.67 6.09 -16.38
C GLN A 131 -17.73 6.84 -17.72
N LEU A 132 -16.56 7.20 -18.25
CA LEU A 132 -16.45 8.02 -19.45
C LEU A 132 -15.14 7.72 -20.19
N VAL A 133 -15.20 7.71 -21.53
CA VAL A 133 -14.01 7.60 -22.38
C VAL A 133 -13.95 8.81 -23.31
N LEU A 134 -12.90 9.61 -23.16
CA LEU A 134 -12.63 10.82 -23.95
C LEU A 134 -11.49 10.55 -24.92
N VAL A 135 -11.71 10.68 -26.21
CA VAL A 135 -10.71 10.39 -27.24
C VAL A 135 -10.36 11.65 -28.02
N LEU A 136 -9.13 12.13 -27.91
CA LEU A 136 -8.58 13.20 -28.74
C LEU A 136 -8.20 12.60 -30.10
N ARG A 137 -8.96 12.98 -31.14
CA ARG A 137 -8.83 12.43 -32.48
C ARG A 137 -7.80 13.16 -33.34
N PRO A 138 -7.29 12.55 -34.44
CA PRO A 138 -6.43 13.20 -35.40
C PRO A 138 -7.08 14.46 -36.02
N THR A 139 -6.28 15.50 -36.24
CA THR A 139 -6.67 16.68 -36.97
C THR A 139 -6.68 16.43 -38.48
N GLY A 140 -7.71 16.85 -39.20
CA GLY A 140 -7.78 16.71 -40.67
C GLY A 140 -8.88 15.80 -41.21
N PHE A 141 -9.71 15.25 -40.34
CA PHE A 141 -10.86 14.45 -40.77
C PHE A 141 -12.10 15.33 -40.97
N PHE A 142 -12.62 15.36 -42.21
CA PHE A 142 -13.81 16.13 -42.56
C PHE A 142 -15.05 15.70 -41.75
N GLN A 143 -15.82 16.66 -41.27
CA GLN A 143 -17.01 16.53 -40.42
C GLN A 143 -18.09 15.53 -40.91
N ARG A 144 -18.07 15.16 -42.19
CA ARG A 144 -19.12 14.28 -42.76
C ARG A 144 -19.04 12.81 -42.34
N THR A 145 -17.91 12.34 -41.79
CA THR A 145 -17.72 10.95 -41.41
C THR A 145 -18.00 10.69 -39.91
N LEU A 146 -18.20 11.77 -39.12
CA LEU A 146 -18.36 11.69 -37.69
C LEU A 146 -19.70 11.10 -37.24
N SER A 147 -20.80 11.44 -37.97
CA SER A 147 -22.11 10.87 -37.69
C SER A 147 -22.14 9.37 -37.96
N ASP A 148 -21.44 8.91 -38.99
CA ASP A 148 -21.38 7.48 -39.34
C ASP A 148 -20.49 6.67 -38.38
N ILE A 149 -19.51 7.29 -37.73
CA ILE A 149 -18.59 6.61 -36.82
C ILE A 149 -19.09 6.64 -35.39
N ALA A 150 -19.67 7.71 -34.93
CA ALA A 150 -20.41 7.74 -33.66
C ALA A 150 -21.60 6.75 -33.68
N PHE A 151 -22.22 6.56 -34.87
CA PHE A 151 -23.26 5.55 -35.05
C PHE A 151 -22.75 4.13 -35.28
N LYS A 152 -21.49 3.95 -35.77
CA LYS A 152 -20.90 2.61 -35.98
C LYS A 152 -20.10 2.08 -34.78
N PHE A 153 -19.85 2.90 -33.79
CA PHE A 153 -19.60 2.40 -32.44
C PHE A 153 -20.95 1.98 -31.83
N ASN A 154 -21.58 0.97 -32.44
CA ASN A 154 -22.81 0.39 -31.92
C ASN A 154 -22.54 -0.11 -30.49
N ARG A 155 -23.48 0.16 -29.57
CA ARG A 155 -23.48 -0.33 -28.19
C ARG A 155 -23.19 -1.84 -28.05
N ASP A 156 -23.44 -2.61 -29.12
CA ASP A 156 -23.30 -4.07 -29.15
C ASP A 156 -21.86 -4.54 -29.45
N ASP A 157 -21.01 -3.72 -30.13
CA ASP A 157 -19.61 -4.02 -30.39
C ASP A 157 -18.72 -3.81 -29.14
N PHE A 158 -19.19 -2.99 -28.20
CA PHE A 158 -18.62 -2.83 -26.89
C PHE A 158 -19.58 -3.49 -25.89
N LYS A 159 -19.18 -4.56 -25.25
CA LYS A 159 -19.87 -5.06 -24.04
C LYS A 159 -19.95 -4.00 -22.91
N MET A 160 -19.61 -2.75 -23.22
CA MET A 160 -19.51 -1.63 -22.30
C MET A 160 -20.64 -0.63 -22.58
N LYS A 161 -21.49 -0.43 -21.57
CA LYS A 161 -22.54 0.61 -21.55
C LYS A 161 -21.99 2.03 -21.25
N VAL A 162 -20.77 2.34 -21.67
CA VAL A 162 -20.05 3.58 -21.29
C VAL A 162 -20.03 4.53 -22.48
N PRO A 163 -20.30 5.84 -22.28
CA PRO A 163 -20.19 6.85 -23.34
C PRO A 163 -18.74 7.03 -23.78
N VAL A 164 -18.51 6.97 -25.10
CA VAL A 164 -17.25 7.29 -25.76
C VAL A 164 -17.42 8.58 -26.53
N ILE A 165 -16.67 9.63 -26.18
CA ILE A 165 -16.78 10.95 -26.77
C ILE A 165 -15.52 11.27 -27.58
N MET A 166 -15.70 11.58 -28.85
CA MET A 166 -14.62 11.97 -29.77
C MET A 166 -14.43 13.50 -29.73
N LEU A 167 -13.26 13.92 -29.27
CA LEU A 167 -12.88 15.33 -29.13
C LEU A 167 -12.00 15.79 -30.28
N SER A 168 -12.24 16.98 -30.80
CA SER A 168 -11.51 17.55 -31.93
C SER A 168 -10.24 18.30 -31.49
N SER A 169 -10.23 18.77 -30.25
CA SER A 169 -9.16 19.63 -29.73
C SER A 169 -8.97 19.45 -28.21
N VAL A 170 -7.84 19.89 -27.70
CA VAL A 170 -7.57 19.94 -26.26
C VAL A 170 -8.55 20.85 -25.52
N PRO A 171 -8.92 22.05 -26.04
CA PRO A 171 -9.95 22.85 -25.42
C PRO A 171 -11.30 22.15 -25.24
N ASP A 172 -11.68 21.25 -26.14
CA ASP A 172 -12.90 20.45 -25.99
C ASP A 172 -12.82 19.53 -24.75
N LEU A 173 -11.61 18.99 -24.45
CA LEU A 173 -11.36 18.18 -23.27
C LEU A 173 -11.57 18.97 -21.97
N HIS A 174 -11.22 20.27 -21.97
CA HIS A 174 -11.40 21.12 -20.80
C HIS A 174 -12.87 21.39 -20.44
N GLY A 175 -13.80 21.07 -21.34
CA GLY A 175 -15.23 21.07 -21.05
C GLY A 175 -15.70 19.86 -20.20
N TYR A 176 -14.91 18.80 -20.11
CA TYR A 176 -15.20 17.58 -19.35
C TYR A 176 -14.37 17.45 -18.09
N ILE A 177 -13.10 17.88 -18.13
CA ILE A 177 -12.16 17.79 -17.02
C ILE A 177 -11.51 19.16 -16.83
N ASP A 178 -11.49 19.65 -15.59
CA ASP A 178 -10.85 20.93 -15.27
C ASP A 178 -9.35 20.91 -15.62
N LYS A 179 -8.81 22.05 -16.05
CA LYS A 179 -7.40 22.17 -16.41
C LYS A 179 -6.46 21.85 -15.26
N SER A 180 -6.86 22.14 -14.03
CA SER A 180 -6.08 21.83 -12.84
C SER A 180 -5.96 20.33 -12.59
N GLN A 181 -6.78 19.52 -13.24
CA GLN A 181 -6.80 18.05 -13.12
C GLN A 181 -6.14 17.35 -14.33
N LEU A 182 -5.61 18.10 -15.26
CA LEU A 182 -4.94 17.61 -16.47
C LEU A 182 -3.47 17.99 -16.48
N THR A 183 -2.64 17.11 -17.00
CA THR A 183 -1.20 17.34 -17.20
C THR A 183 -0.94 18.38 -18.31
N GLU A 184 0.27 18.94 -18.36
CA GLU A 184 0.70 19.90 -19.36
C GLU A 184 0.52 19.39 -20.81
N ASP A 185 0.81 18.10 -21.06
CA ASP A 185 0.61 17.45 -22.38
C ASP A 185 -0.82 17.57 -22.90
N LEU A 186 -1.79 17.72 -22.00
CA LEU A 186 -3.22 17.91 -22.26
C LEU A 186 -3.69 19.35 -22.03
N GLY A 187 -2.76 20.32 -21.99
CA GLY A 187 -3.04 21.74 -21.81
C GLY A 187 -3.54 22.09 -20.41
N GLY A 188 -3.26 21.26 -19.42
CA GLY A 188 -3.60 21.48 -18.02
C GLY A 188 -2.43 22.07 -17.22
N THR A 189 -2.65 22.22 -15.91
CA THR A 189 -1.68 22.76 -14.95
C THR A 189 -1.31 21.79 -13.83
N LEU A 190 -1.81 20.54 -13.89
CA LEU A 190 -1.46 19.51 -12.91
C LEU A 190 0.01 19.13 -13.06
N ASP A 191 0.80 19.36 -12.00
CA ASP A 191 2.20 18.93 -11.97
C ASP A 191 2.27 17.41 -11.90
N TYR A 192 2.84 16.81 -12.95
CA TYR A 192 3.03 15.38 -13.04
C TYR A 192 4.36 15.03 -13.69
N CYS A 193 5.21 14.38 -12.92
CA CYS A 193 6.45 13.77 -13.41
C CYS A 193 6.42 12.26 -13.24
N HIS A 194 6.39 11.53 -14.37
CA HIS A 194 6.22 10.07 -14.35
C HIS A 194 7.32 9.31 -13.61
N SER A 195 8.57 9.72 -13.76
CA SER A 195 9.70 9.11 -13.05
C SER A 195 9.62 9.35 -11.54
N ARG A 196 9.23 10.56 -11.12
CA ARG A 196 8.98 10.92 -9.72
C ARG A 196 7.83 10.09 -9.14
N TRP A 197 6.71 10.02 -9.85
CA TRP A 197 5.56 9.20 -9.46
C TRP A 197 5.94 7.72 -9.26
N LEU A 198 6.70 7.14 -10.20
CA LEU A 198 7.15 5.75 -10.10
C LEU A 198 8.07 5.53 -8.89
N CYS A 199 8.99 6.45 -8.64
CA CYS A 199 9.87 6.40 -7.46
C CYS A 199 9.06 6.46 -6.15
N GLN A 200 8.09 7.38 -6.06
CA GLN A 200 7.21 7.51 -4.90
C GLN A 200 6.38 6.24 -4.67
N ARG A 201 5.77 5.68 -5.72
CA ARG A 201 4.99 4.44 -5.60
C ARG A 201 5.85 3.30 -5.10
N THR A 202 7.04 3.11 -5.65
CA THR A 202 7.98 2.08 -5.22
C THR A 202 8.37 2.26 -3.75
N ALA A 203 8.66 3.48 -3.30
CA ALA A 203 9.02 3.76 -1.92
C ALA A 203 7.86 3.49 -0.93
N ILE A 204 6.64 3.95 -1.26
CA ILE A 204 5.45 3.73 -0.42
C ILE A 204 5.13 2.24 -0.29
N GLU A 205 5.17 1.49 -1.38
CA GLU A 205 4.88 0.06 -1.40
C GLU A 205 5.96 -0.75 -0.67
N SER A 206 7.24 -0.38 -0.84
CA SER A 206 8.35 -0.98 -0.09
C SER A 206 8.20 -0.74 1.41
N PHE A 207 7.84 0.48 1.82
CA PHE A 207 7.55 0.80 3.21
C PHE A 207 6.35 0.01 3.74
N ALA A 208 5.25 -0.07 3.00
CA ALA A 208 4.08 -0.86 3.40
C ALA A 208 4.42 -2.34 3.59
N LEU A 209 5.24 -2.92 2.71
CA LEU A 209 5.73 -4.29 2.84
C LEU A 209 6.59 -4.48 4.10
N MET A 210 7.50 -3.54 4.38
CA MET A 210 8.33 -3.56 5.59
C MET A 210 7.47 -3.50 6.86
N VAL A 211 6.47 -2.63 6.90
CA VAL A 211 5.49 -2.52 8.00
C VAL A 211 4.77 -3.85 8.21
N LYS A 212 4.30 -4.48 7.13
CA LYS A 212 3.63 -5.80 7.19
C LYS A 212 4.53 -6.88 7.76
N GLN A 213 5.77 -6.97 7.28
CA GLN A 213 6.74 -7.95 7.77
C GLN A 213 7.07 -7.73 9.25
N THR A 214 7.26 -6.48 9.67
CA THR A 214 7.48 -6.12 11.08
C THR A 214 6.29 -6.52 11.95
N ALA A 215 5.06 -6.24 11.49
CA ALA A 215 3.84 -6.62 12.20
C ALA A 215 3.72 -8.16 12.35
N GLN A 216 3.97 -8.91 11.29
CA GLN A 216 3.95 -10.39 11.33
C GLN A 216 5.00 -10.95 12.28
N MET A 217 6.20 -10.40 12.28
CA MET A 217 7.28 -10.81 13.18
C MET A 217 6.90 -10.54 14.64
N LEU A 218 6.36 -9.35 14.96
CA LEU A 218 5.90 -9.00 16.31
C LEU A 218 4.74 -9.91 16.76
N GLN A 219 3.80 -10.23 15.87
CA GLN A 219 2.70 -11.14 16.17
C GLN A 219 3.21 -12.55 16.50
N SER A 220 4.11 -13.09 15.67
CA SER A 220 4.72 -14.41 15.90
C SER A 220 5.48 -14.45 17.22
N PHE A 221 6.26 -13.42 17.52
CA PHE A 221 7.00 -13.32 18.76
C PHE A 221 6.08 -13.17 19.98
N GLY A 222 5.03 -12.36 19.88
CA GLY A 222 4.03 -12.23 20.94
C GLY A 222 3.34 -13.55 21.28
N THR A 223 3.00 -14.35 20.25
CA THR A 223 2.44 -15.69 20.43
C THR A 223 3.44 -16.61 21.13
N GLU A 224 4.71 -16.62 20.70
CA GLU A 224 5.77 -17.41 21.36
C GLU A 224 5.92 -17.04 22.84
N LEU A 225 5.91 -15.76 23.17
CA LEU A 225 5.99 -15.28 24.55
C LEU A 225 4.79 -15.75 25.40
N ALA A 226 3.58 -15.68 24.84
CA ALA A 226 2.36 -16.08 25.53
C ALA A 226 2.29 -17.59 25.78
N GLU A 227 2.78 -18.40 24.84
CA GLU A 227 2.81 -19.86 24.93
C GLU A 227 4.00 -20.39 25.77
N THR A 228 4.91 -19.50 26.21
CA THR A 228 6.09 -19.91 26.98
C THR A 228 5.70 -20.45 28.34
N GLU A 229 5.96 -21.73 28.58
CA GLU A 229 5.85 -22.36 29.89
C GLU A 229 6.97 -21.87 30.81
N LEU A 230 6.63 -21.64 32.09
CA LEU A 230 7.62 -21.24 33.11
C LEU A 230 8.52 -22.43 33.45
N PRO A 231 9.86 -22.33 33.24
CA PRO A 231 10.77 -23.40 33.53
C PRO A 231 10.83 -23.72 35.04
N ASN A 232 11.27 -24.95 35.37
CA ASN A 232 11.27 -25.48 36.74
C ASN A 232 12.65 -25.43 37.44
N ASP A 233 13.65 -24.85 36.80
CA ASP A 233 15.01 -24.69 37.33
C ASP A 233 15.61 -23.33 36.97
N VAL A 234 16.65 -22.94 37.71
CA VAL A 234 17.34 -21.66 37.57
C VAL A 234 17.96 -21.49 36.18
N GLN A 235 18.67 -22.52 35.72
CA GLN A 235 19.43 -22.43 34.46
C GLN A 235 18.52 -22.31 33.25
N SER A 236 17.47 -23.13 33.17
CA SER A 236 16.48 -23.04 32.10
C SER A 236 15.73 -21.70 32.10
N THR A 237 15.35 -21.20 33.30
CA THR A 237 14.67 -19.88 33.40
C THR A 237 15.58 -18.75 32.93
N SER A 238 16.85 -18.75 33.32
CA SER A 238 17.85 -17.77 32.89
C SER A 238 18.07 -17.82 31.38
N SER A 239 18.17 -19.05 30.82
CA SER A 239 18.36 -19.26 29.38
C SER A 239 17.16 -18.71 28.55
N VAL A 240 15.92 -18.98 29.00
CA VAL A 240 14.71 -18.46 28.36
C VAL A 240 14.67 -16.93 28.42
N LEU A 241 14.97 -16.34 29.58
CA LEU A 241 15.00 -14.89 29.73
C LEU A 241 16.04 -14.24 28.78
N CYS A 242 17.24 -14.81 28.68
CA CYS A 242 18.29 -14.34 27.78
C CYS A 242 17.84 -14.43 26.31
N ALA A 243 17.34 -15.59 25.88
CA ALA A 243 16.90 -15.82 24.49
C ALA A 243 15.75 -14.88 24.09
N HIS A 244 14.79 -14.66 24.98
CA HIS A 244 13.68 -13.74 24.71
C HIS A 244 14.14 -12.27 24.68
N THR A 245 15.12 -11.90 25.52
CA THR A 245 15.71 -10.54 25.49
C THR A 245 16.42 -10.28 24.16
N GLU A 246 17.22 -11.22 23.68
CA GLU A 246 17.88 -11.12 22.37
C GLU A 246 16.87 -10.96 21.22
N LYS A 247 15.80 -11.75 21.24
CA LYS A 247 14.72 -11.65 20.24
C LYS A 247 14.00 -10.30 20.31
N LYS A 248 13.72 -9.81 21.53
CA LYS A 248 13.13 -8.49 21.76
C LYS A 248 14.01 -7.38 21.19
N ASP A 249 15.33 -7.42 21.45
CA ASP A 249 16.27 -6.41 20.97
C ASP A 249 16.31 -6.39 19.42
N LYS A 250 16.26 -7.56 18.78
CA LYS A 250 16.15 -7.66 17.34
C LYS A 250 14.82 -7.08 16.83
N ALA A 251 13.71 -7.43 17.47
CA ALA A 251 12.40 -6.90 17.10
C ALA A 251 12.31 -5.36 17.22
N LYS A 252 12.93 -4.79 18.25
CA LYS A 252 13.02 -3.33 18.43
C LYS A 252 13.88 -2.67 17.37
N GLU A 253 14.96 -3.32 16.93
CA GLU A 253 15.79 -2.80 15.83
C GLU A 253 15.03 -2.82 14.50
N ASP A 254 14.30 -3.89 14.19
CA ASP A 254 13.47 -4.00 12.98
C ASP A 254 12.37 -2.90 12.97
N LEU A 255 11.72 -2.67 14.13
CA LEU A 255 10.77 -1.57 14.32
C LEU A 255 11.40 -0.19 14.09
N ARG A 256 12.57 0.05 14.67
CA ARG A 256 13.31 1.31 14.52
C ARG A 256 13.67 1.58 13.05
N LEU A 257 14.08 0.54 12.32
CA LEU A 257 14.38 0.65 10.90
C LEU A 257 13.11 0.97 10.08
N ALA A 258 12.00 0.32 10.37
CA ALA A 258 10.72 0.60 9.71
C ALA A 258 10.23 2.03 9.97
N LEU A 259 10.33 2.52 11.20
CA LEU A 259 9.99 3.91 11.54
C LEU A 259 10.90 4.92 10.83
N LYS A 260 12.20 4.65 10.77
CA LYS A 260 13.17 5.51 10.07
C LYS A 260 12.84 5.58 8.57
N GLU A 261 12.56 4.45 7.94
CA GLU A 261 12.20 4.40 6.51
C GLU A 261 10.91 5.17 6.26
N GLY A 262 9.87 4.95 7.07
CA GLY A 262 8.61 5.66 6.95
C GLY A 262 8.75 7.18 7.08
N HIS A 263 9.59 7.68 7.98
CA HIS A 263 9.88 9.11 8.09
C HIS A 263 10.62 9.64 6.86
N SER A 264 11.58 8.89 6.31
CA SER A 264 12.28 9.24 5.08
C SER A 264 11.33 9.34 3.88
N VAL A 265 10.43 8.37 3.73
CA VAL A 265 9.39 8.40 2.69
C VAL A 265 8.47 9.62 2.87
N LEU A 266 8.02 9.89 4.09
CA LEU A 266 7.14 11.03 4.39
C LEU A 266 7.82 12.37 4.08
N GLU A 267 9.09 12.53 4.42
CA GLU A 267 9.87 13.74 4.13
C GLU A 267 10.02 13.95 2.63
N SER A 268 10.39 12.90 1.89
CA SER A 268 10.47 12.94 0.43
C SER A 268 9.13 13.35 -0.23
N LEU A 269 8.00 12.87 0.30
CA LEU A 269 6.67 13.25 -0.19
C LEU A 269 6.36 14.74 0.09
N ARG A 270 6.83 15.29 1.21
CA ARG A 270 6.62 16.71 1.60
C ARG A 270 7.49 17.67 0.81
N GLU A 271 8.77 17.36 0.61
CA GLU A 271 9.70 18.21 -0.14
C GLU A 271 9.21 18.48 -1.55
N LEU A 272 8.63 17.48 -2.18
CA LEU A 272 8.09 17.59 -3.54
C LEU A 272 6.83 18.49 -3.65
N GLN A 273 6.09 18.68 -2.54
CA GLN A 273 4.98 19.63 -2.49
C GLN A 273 5.46 21.08 -2.33
N ALA A 274 6.64 21.28 -1.72
CA ALA A 274 7.19 22.61 -1.47
C ALA A 274 7.86 23.23 -2.72
N GLU A 275 8.28 22.42 -3.68
CA GLU A 275 8.95 22.88 -4.92
C GLU A 275 7.98 23.41 -6.00
N GLY A 276 6.67 23.13 -5.88
CA GLY A 276 5.63 23.60 -6.82
C GLY A 276 5.29 25.07 -6.62
N SER A 277 5.41 25.89 -7.66
CA SER A 277 5.18 27.34 -7.61
C SER A 277 3.70 27.79 -7.56
N GLU A 278 2.75 26.87 -7.72
CA GLU A 278 1.30 27.06 -7.49
C GLU A 278 0.68 25.76 -6.95
N PRO A 279 -0.20 25.81 -5.94
CA PRO A 279 -0.75 24.60 -5.34
C PRO A 279 -1.88 24.02 -6.21
N SER A 280 -1.53 23.36 -7.31
CA SER A 280 -2.48 22.40 -7.89
C SER A 280 -2.53 21.19 -6.95
N VAL A 281 -3.62 21.05 -6.22
CA VAL A 281 -3.80 19.97 -5.25
C VAL A 281 -3.91 18.65 -6.00
N ASN A 282 -2.83 17.86 -5.98
CA ASN A 282 -2.86 16.49 -6.48
C ASN A 282 -3.42 15.58 -5.39
N GLN A 283 -4.64 15.08 -5.58
CA GLN A 283 -5.34 14.26 -4.57
C GLN A 283 -4.56 13.00 -4.21
N ASP A 284 -3.97 12.31 -5.19
CA ASP A 284 -3.19 11.09 -4.94
C ASP A 284 -1.95 11.37 -4.07
N GLN A 285 -1.33 12.54 -4.19
CA GLN A 285 -0.20 12.93 -3.33
C GLN A 285 -0.65 13.15 -1.89
N LEU A 286 -1.80 13.78 -1.66
CA LEU A 286 -2.37 13.96 -0.33
C LEU A 286 -2.73 12.62 0.30
N ASP A 287 -3.36 11.73 -0.46
CA ASP A 287 -3.76 10.40 -0.01
C ASP A 287 -2.53 9.53 0.32
N ASN A 288 -1.49 9.59 -0.50
CA ASN A 288 -0.22 8.92 -0.25
C ASN A 288 0.43 9.40 1.05
N GLN A 289 0.47 10.72 1.26
CA GLN A 289 1.04 11.32 2.48
C GLN A 289 0.23 10.92 3.72
N ALA A 290 -1.10 11.01 3.66
CA ALA A 290 -1.98 10.60 4.76
C ALA A 290 -1.83 9.11 5.10
N THR A 291 -1.64 8.28 4.07
CA THR A 291 -1.42 6.84 4.21
C THR A 291 -0.12 6.53 4.94
N VAL A 292 1.01 7.15 4.54
CA VAL A 292 2.30 6.96 5.21
C VAL A 292 2.26 7.47 6.66
N GLN A 293 1.62 8.62 6.91
CA GLN A 293 1.45 9.17 8.26
C GLN A 293 0.65 8.21 9.16
N ARG A 294 -0.41 7.60 8.63
CA ARG A 294 -1.24 6.63 9.36
C ARG A 294 -0.46 5.37 9.71
N LEU A 295 0.31 4.83 8.76
CA LEU A 295 1.17 3.67 9.03
C LEU A 295 2.22 3.97 10.11
N LEU A 296 2.85 5.14 10.06
CA LEU A 296 3.80 5.58 11.09
C LEU A 296 3.15 5.70 12.46
N ALA A 297 1.94 6.29 12.53
CA ALA A 297 1.20 6.38 13.80
C ALA A 297 0.88 4.99 14.35
N GLN A 298 0.42 4.07 13.50
CA GLN A 298 0.12 2.70 13.91
C GLN A 298 1.37 1.92 14.36
N LEU A 299 2.52 2.11 13.70
CA LEU A 299 3.78 1.51 14.15
C LEU A 299 4.18 2.02 15.54
N ASN A 300 4.09 3.32 15.80
CA ASN A 300 4.40 3.90 17.10
C ASN A 300 3.45 3.36 18.20
N GLU A 301 2.16 3.25 17.90
CA GLU A 301 1.20 2.65 18.84
C GLU A 301 1.48 1.17 19.08
N THR A 302 1.87 0.43 18.05
CA THR A 302 2.27 -0.98 18.15
C THR A 302 3.53 -1.13 18.99
N GLU A 303 4.51 -0.24 18.81
CA GLU A 303 5.73 -0.20 19.63
C GLU A 303 5.41 -0.02 21.11
N ALA A 304 4.55 0.93 21.45
CA ALA A 304 4.15 1.17 22.82
C ALA A 304 3.44 -0.05 23.45
N ALA A 305 2.53 -0.68 22.70
CA ALA A 305 1.85 -1.90 23.15
C ALA A 305 2.79 -3.09 23.31
N PHE A 306 3.76 -3.23 22.42
CA PHE A 306 4.80 -4.25 22.50
C PHE A 306 5.69 -4.04 23.74
N ASP A 307 6.11 -2.82 24.03
CA ASP A 307 6.93 -2.50 25.20
C ASP A 307 6.17 -2.79 26.51
N GLU A 308 4.89 -2.49 26.57
CA GLU A 308 4.05 -2.82 27.74
C GLU A 308 3.91 -4.33 27.94
N PHE A 309 3.65 -5.07 26.86
CA PHE A 309 3.55 -6.52 26.89
C PHE A 309 4.88 -7.15 27.30
N TRP A 310 6.00 -6.72 26.71
CA TRP A 310 7.33 -7.19 27.06
C TRP A 310 7.66 -6.96 28.53
N ALA A 311 7.39 -5.77 29.07
CA ALA A 311 7.68 -5.45 30.48
C ALA A 311 6.96 -6.42 31.42
N LYS A 312 5.70 -6.79 31.14
CA LYS A 312 4.93 -7.77 31.91
C LYS A 312 5.51 -9.17 31.78
N HIS A 313 5.88 -9.58 30.59
CA HIS A 313 6.49 -10.88 30.34
C HIS A 313 7.86 -11.03 31.03
N GLN A 314 8.73 -10.03 30.89
CA GLN A 314 10.02 -10.00 31.54
C GLN A 314 9.88 -10.07 33.07
N GLN A 315 9.00 -9.29 33.67
CA GLN A 315 8.71 -9.31 35.09
C GLN A 315 8.27 -10.71 35.58
N LYS A 316 7.44 -11.40 34.80
CA LYS A 316 6.98 -12.76 35.07
C LYS A 316 8.15 -13.76 35.11
N LEU A 317 9.06 -13.69 34.11
CA LEU A 317 10.24 -14.55 34.06
C LEU A 317 11.25 -14.23 35.18
N GLU A 318 11.47 -12.96 35.52
CA GLU A 318 12.33 -12.54 36.61
C GLU A 318 11.81 -13.02 37.96
N GLN A 319 10.50 -12.94 38.22
CA GLN A 319 9.88 -13.49 39.43
C GLN A 319 9.99 -15.00 39.48
N CYS A 320 9.80 -15.68 38.33
CA CYS A 320 10.06 -17.14 38.25
C CYS A 320 11.51 -17.45 38.62
N LEU A 321 12.48 -16.73 38.06
CA LEU A 321 13.90 -16.94 38.36
C LEU A 321 14.21 -16.75 39.85
N GLN A 322 13.66 -15.72 40.48
CA GLN A 322 13.81 -15.47 41.93
C GLN A 322 13.24 -16.62 42.75
N LEU A 323 12.06 -17.14 42.36
CA LEU A 323 11.46 -18.29 43.00
C LEU A 323 12.34 -19.57 42.89
N ARG A 324 12.91 -19.85 41.70
CA ARG A 324 13.79 -21.00 41.48
C ARG A 324 15.07 -20.89 42.26
N HIS A 325 15.66 -19.69 42.40
CA HIS A 325 16.82 -19.48 43.29
C HIS A 325 16.46 -19.76 44.76
N PHE A 326 15.30 -19.27 45.22
CA PHE A 326 14.85 -19.57 46.58
C PHE A 326 14.65 -21.09 46.82
N GLU A 327 13.99 -21.80 45.90
CA GLU A 327 13.78 -23.24 45.97
C GLU A 327 15.10 -24.01 45.98
N GLN A 328 16.06 -23.60 45.15
CA GLN A 328 17.39 -24.22 45.10
C GLN A 328 18.13 -24.02 46.43
N GLY A 329 18.20 -22.78 46.95
CA GLY A 329 18.84 -22.49 48.22
C GLY A 329 18.15 -23.25 49.38
N PHE A 330 16.83 -23.39 49.38
CA PHE A 330 16.10 -24.18 50.38
C PHE A 330 16.46 -25.66 50.35
N ARG A 331 16.62 -26.26 49.14
CA ARG A 331 17.04 -27.66 48.99
C ARG A 331 18.47 -27.85 49.44
N GLU A 332 19.37 -26.92 49.21
CA GLU A 332 20.78 -26.95 49.64
C GLU A 332 20.89 -26.88 51.17
N VAL A 333 20.06 -26.05 51.83
CA VAL A 333 20.04 -25.97 53.30
C VAL A 333 19.33 -27.14 53.96
N SER A 334 18.32 -27.72 53.28
CA SER A 334 17.54 -28.88 53.78
C SER A 334 18.09 -30.23 53.34
N GLY A 335 19.28 -30.30 52.72
CA GLY A 335 19.95 -31.51 52.30
C GLY A 335 20.32 -32.42 53.48
N PRO A 336 20.72 -33.71 53.28
CA PRO A 336 20.59 -34.85 54.21
C PRO A 336 21.49 -34.81 55.46
N GLY A 337 21.64 -33.65 56.08
CA GLY A 337 22.43 -33.46 57.31
C GLY A 337 21.62 -33.50 58.61
N TRP A 338 20.29 -33.56 58.56
CA TRP A 338 19.42 -33.66 59.77
C TRP A 338 18.90 -35.08 59.99
N SER A 339 19.80 -36.07 59.98
CA SER A 339 19.51 -37.36 60.67
C SER A 339 19.58 -37.05 62.19
N ARG A 340 18.42 -36.88 62.79
CA ARG A 340 18.29 -36.92 64.26
C ARG A 340 18.98 -38.17 64.76
N GLN A 341 20.10 -38.03 65.49
CA GLN A 341 20.50 -39.08 66.44
C GLN A 341 19.40 -39.13 67.52
N PRO A 342 18.77 -40.24 67.74
CA PRO A 342 17.92 -40.40 68.91
C PRO A 342 18.81 -40.51 70.18
N PRO A 343 18.27 -40.07 71.37
CA PRO A 343 18.97 -40.06 72.64
C PRO A 343 19.35 -41.45 73.15
#